data_b9468d919d2be4143f029593af06c9a8
#
_entry.id   b9468d919d2be4143f029593af06c9a8
#
_cell.length_a   1.000
_cell.length_b   1.000
_cell.length_c   1.000
_cell.angle_alpha   90.00
_cell.angle_beta   90.00
_cell.angle_gamma   90.00
#
_symmetry.space_group_name_H-M   'P 1'
#
loop_
_entity.id
_entity.type
_entity.pdbx_description
1 polymer ?
#
loop_
_entity_poly.entity_id
_entity_poly.type
_entity_poly.pdbx_seq_one_letter_code
_entity_poly.pdbx_strand_id
1 'polypeptide(L)'
;MFDSVDEFIGGLGNPTGTACYLPYHSCGEDYLHNYIGMLGIPLEPYPELNSAHNNIFIAKNAAFDKDIVLKIKELLLSGKNVIITTGLLKAIQDNGFDTITNVRCTDRKAYVNKFAVSDYGIIFNKIAVSEKPVLIPQLEYSTNDSWQLVSGLGSENNFPILIKCSYGKGSLHILTIPDDFGDLYYYPAEALYPIRAAFSHNSNILIDTVSKISLFTYDNGSFIIKSFLPFPQEVTVTVNKSKVSLVDIVSGEQIKGLQCGNKTIFRVQIAPMSYRVYKEI
;
A
#
# COMPACT_ATOMS: atom_id res chain seq x y z
N MET A 1 -1.66 -32.94 1.65
CA MET A 1 -1.25 -31.51 1.53
C MET A 1 -2.25 -30.71 0.70
N PHE A 2 -2.68 -31.18 -0.49
CA PHE A 2 -3.67 -30.47 -1.30
C PHE A 2 -5.08 -30.55 -0.70
N ASP A 3 -5.48 -31.70 -0.16
CA ASP A 3 -6.81 -31.91 0.44
C ASP A 3 -7.14 -30.91 1.56
N SER A 4 -6.15 -30.56 2.42
CA SER A 4 -6.32 -29.58 3.49
C SER A 4 -6.39 -28.13 2.95
N VAL A 5 -5.84 -27.88 1.78
CA VAL A 5 -5.92 -26.58 1.10
C VAL A 5 -7.29 -26.41 0.47
N ASP A 6 -7.80 -27.47 -0.17
CA ASP A 6 -9.12 -27.47 -0.82
C ASP A 6 -10.26 -27.22 0.18
N GLU A 7 -10.14 -27.74 1.41
CA GLU A 7 -11.13 -27.54 2.47
C GLU A 7 -11.36 -26.07 2.83
N PHE A 8 -10.29 -25.25 2.87
CA PHE A 8 -10.49 -23.84 3.24
C PHE A 8 -10.66 -22.91 2.02
N ILE A 9 -10.10 -23.26 0.85
CA ILE A 9 -10.27 -22.44 -0.38
C ILE A 9 -11.76 -22.33 -0.74
N GLY A 10 -12.51 -23.41 -0.65
CA GLY A 10 -13.95 -23.40 -0.88
C GLY A 10 -14.76 -22.53 0.12
N GLY A 11 -14.18 -22.21 1.27
CA GLY A 11 -14.77 -21.34 2.30
C GLY A 11 -14.35 -19.89 2.25
N LEU A 12 -13.42 -19.52 1.35
CA LEU A 12 -13.02 -18.12 1.12
C LEU A 12 -14.12 -17.43 0.28
N GLY A 13 -14.34 -16.15 0.58
CA GLY A 13 -15.22 -15.29 -0.22
C GLY A 13 -14.56 -14.82 -1.51
N ASN A 14 -15.13 -13.77 -2.12
CA ASN A 14 -14.49 -13.09 -3.23
C ASN A 14 -13.28 -12.28 -2.73
N PRO A 15 -12.17 -12.23 -3.47
CA PRO A 15 -11.04 -11.36 -3.12
C PRO A 15 -11.49 -9.91 -2.97
N THR A 16 -10.85 -9.21 -2.04
CA THR A 16 -11.05 -7.77 -1.83
C THR A 16 -9.70 -7.09 -1.66
N GLY A 17 -9.58 -5.86 -2.16
CA GLY A 17 -8.32 -5.11 -2.05
C GLY A 17 -8.40 -3.75 -2.72
N THR A 18 -7.24 -3.16 -2.96
CA THR A 18 -7.11 -1.95 -3.75
C THR A 18 -7.15 -2.34 -5.22
N ALA A 19 -8.06 -1.75 -5.99
CA ALA A 19 -8.14 -2.00 -7.43
C ALA A 19 -6.84 -1.52 -8.11
N CYS A 20 -6.15 -2.42 -8.77
CA CYS A 20 -4.91 -2.13 -9.49
C CYS A 20 -5.21 -2.08 -11.00
N TYR A 21 -5.10 -0.89 -11.60
CA TYR A 21 -5.34 -0.72 -13.03
C TYR A 21 -4.15 -1.24 -13.85
N LEU A 22 -4.36 -2.32 -14.58
CA LEU A 22 -3.37 -2.98 -15.44
C LEU A 22 -3.93 -3.09 -16.87
N PRO A 23 -3.82 -2.03 -17.70
CA PRO A 23 -4.34 -2.05 -19.07
C PRO A 23 -3.68 -3.12 -19.92
N TYR A 24 -4.45 -3.78 -20.79
CA TYR A 24 -3.90 -4.71 -21.78
C TYR A 24 -2.96 -3.98 -22.75
N HIS A 25 -1.90 -4.68 -23.18
CA HIS A 25 -0.93 -4.19 -24.16
C HIS A 25 -0.21 -2.89 -23.76
N SER A 26 -0.13 -2.61 -22.47
CA SER A 26 0.64 -1.52 -21.91
C SER A 26 1.91 -2.02 -21.24
N CYS A 27 2.89 -1.13 -21.05
CA CYS A 27 4.14 -1.43 -20.35
C CYS A 27 4.55 -0.24 -19.49
N GLY A 28 5.45 -0.50 -18.55
CA GLY A 28 5.98 0.48 -17.62
C GLY A 28 5.65 0.12 -16.17
N GLU A 29 6.68 0.05 -15.35
CA GLU A 29 6.62 -0.49 -13.98
C GLU A 29 6.02 -1.91 -13.95
N ASP A 30 6.44 -2.72 -14.96
CA ASP A 30 5.98 -4.09 -15.11
C ASP A 30 6.28 -4.91 -13.86
N TYR A 31 5.31 -5.72 -13.43
CA TYR A 31 5.38 -6.52 -12.20
C TYR A 31 5.46 -5.75 -10.88
N LEU A 32 5.43 -4.40 -10.88
CA LEU A 32 5.48 -3.62 -9.63
C LEU A 32 4.38 -4.04 -8.65
N HIS A 33 3.19 -4.41 -9.13
CA HIS A 33 2.08 -4.90 -8.32
C HIS A 33 2.45 -6.13 -7.46
N ASN A 34 3.37 -6.99 -7.92
CA ASN A 34 3.86 -8.13 -7.14
C ASN A 34 4.71 -7.65 -5.95
N TYR A 35 5.61 -6.65 -6.18
CA TYR A 35 6.41 -6.08 -5.11
C TYR A 35 5.52 -5.37 -4.07
N ILE A 36 4.53 -4.61 -4.52
CA ILE A 36 3.55 -3.95 -3.64
C ILE A 36 2.74 -4.99 -2.83
N GLY A 37 2.31 -6.09 -3.46
CA GLY A 37 1.64 -7.21 -2.77
C GLY A 37 2.49 -7.83 -1.67
N MET A 38 3.80 -7.94 -1.87
CA MET A 38 4.74 -8.44 -0.86
C MET A 38 5.06 -7.42 0.25
N LEU A 39 4.59 -6.19 0.13
CA LEU A 39 4.58 -5.23 1.24
C LEU A 39 3.37 -5.42 2.17
N GLY A 40 2.50 -6.39 1.91
CA GLY A 40 1.29 -6.63 2.70
C GLY A 40 0.10 -5.75 2.30
N ILE A 41 0.06 -5.35 1.03
CA ILE A 41 -1.02 -4.55 0.43
C ILE A 41 -1.83 -5.48 -0.48
N PRO A 42 -3.08 -5.79 -0.16
CA PRO A 42 -3.93 -6.58 -1.04
C PRO A 42 -4.30 -5.77 -2.28
N LEU A 43 -3.99 -6.32 -3.45
CA LEU A 43 -4.28 -5.71 -4.75
C LEU A 43 -5.19 -6.63 -5.58
N GLU A 44 -6.14 -6.02 -6.27
CA GLU A 44 -6.99 -6.67 -7.26
C GLU A 44 -6.69 -6.09 -8.65
N PRO A 45 -6.04 -6.86 -9.54
CA PRO A 45 -5.72 -6.40 -10.89
C PRO A 45 -6.97 -6.35 -11.79
N TYR A 46 -7.18 -5.22 -12.47
CA TYR A 46 -8.24 -5.00 -13.44
C TYR A 46 -7.66 -4.47 -14.75
N PRO A 47 -8.08 -5.00 -15.91
CA PRO A 47 -7.64 -4.47 -17.21
C PRO A 47 -8.31 -3.15 -17.58
N GLU A 48 -9.40 -2.82 -16.90
CA GLU A 48 -10.12 -1.55 -17.03
C GLU A 48 -10.08 -0.78 -15.72
N LEU A 49 -10.14 0.55 -15.80
CA LEU A 49 -10.17 1.39 -14.60
C LEU A 49 -11.50 1.20 -13.86
N ASN A 50 -11.45 0.48 -12.73
CA ASN A 50 -12.63 0.12 -11.97
C ASN A 50 -13.03 1.22 -10.96
N SER A 51 -13.95 2.09 -11.34
CA SER A 51 -14.47 3.18 -10.50
C SER A 51 -15.41 2.72 -9.38
N ALA A 52 -15.82 1.46 -9.34
CA ALA A 52 -16.64 0.93 -8.25
C ALA A 52 -15.87 0.86 -6.93
N HIS A 53 -14.56 0.62 -6.98
CA HIS A 53 -13.69 0.57 -5.81
C HIS A 53 -13.45 1.96 -5.20
N ASN A 54 -13.23 1.99 -3.89
CA ASN A 54 -12.90 3.23 -3.18
C ASN A 54 -11.39 3.53 -3.19
N ASN A 55 -10.55 2.49 -3.23
CA ASN A 55 -9.10 2.58 -3.32
C ASN A 55 -8.65 2.11 -4.68
N ILE A 56 -7.89 2.93 -5.41
CA ILE A 56 -7.47 2.65 -6.78
C ILE A 56 -5.97 2.94 -6.91
N PHE A 57 -5.22 1.94 -7.31
CA PHE A 57 -3.78 2.04 -7.58
C PHE A 57 -3.52 2.09 -9.07
N ILE A 58 -2.72 3.05 -9.52
CA ILE A 58 -2.43 3.32 -10.91
C ILE A 58 -0.91 3.49 -11.08
N ALA A 59 -0.29 2.59 -11.80
CA ALA A 59 1.14 2.59 -12.10
C ALA A 59 1.44 3.16 -13.50
N LYS A 60 2.71 3.25 -13.86
CA LYS A 60 3.18 3.89 -15.10
C LYS A 60 2.58 3.28 -16.37
N ASN A 61 2.23 1.99 -16.37
CA ASN A 61 1.58 1.33 -17.50
C ASN A 61 0.25 2.00 -17.91
N ALA A 62 -0.41 2.72 -17.02
CA ALA A 62 -1.62 3.49 -17.31
C ALA A 62 -1.36 4.74 -18.16
N ALA A 63 -0.11 5.17 -18.34
CA ALA A 63 0.23 6.34 -19.18
C ALA A 63 -0.11 6.14 -20.67
N PHE A 64 -0.39 4.91 -21.11
CA PHE A 64 -0.90 4.62 -22.48
C PHE A 64 -2.37 5.03 -22.68
N ASP A 65 -3.11 5.18 -21.59
CA ASP A 65 -4.47 5.72 -21.62
C ASP A 65 -4.42 7.25 -21.74
N LYS A 66 -4.79 7.76 -22.92
CA LYS A 66 -4.73 9.21 -23.23
C LYS A 66 -5.59 10.07 -22.31
N ASP A 67 -6.64 9.48 -21.74
CA ASP A 67 -7.59 10.15 -20.87
C ASP A 67 -7.29 9.94 -19.39
N ILE A 68 -6.15 9.34 -19.04
CA ILE A 68 -5.84 8.93 -17.66
C ILE A 68 -5.90 10.11 -16.67
N VAL A 69 -5.42 11.29 -17.05
CA VAL A 69 -5.47 12.49 -16.20
C VAL A 69 -6.91 12.91 -15.91
N LEU A 70 -7.76 12.91 -16.95
CA LEU A 70 -9.19 13.20 -16.80
C LEU A 70 -9.87 12.18 -15.88
N LYS A 71 -9.62 10.89 -16.11
CA LYS A 71 -10.16 9.80 -15.30
C LYS A 71 -9.73 9.90 -13.82
N ILE A 72 -8.45 10.20 -13.55
CA ILE A 72 -7.95 10.44 -12.17
C ILE A 72 -8.72 11.62 -11.55
N LYS A 73 -8.91 12.71 -12.29
CA LYS A 73 -9.64 13.88 -11.83
C LYS A 73 -11.08 13.57 -11.45
N GLU A 74 -11.78 12.80 -12.29
CA GLU A 74 -13.16 12.35 -12.05
C GLU A 74 -13.27 11.45 -10.81
N LEU A 75 -12.33 10.50 -10.63
CA LEU A 75 -12.26 9.66 -9.45
C LEU A 75 -12.10 10.49 -8.18
N LEU A 76 -11.19 11.46 -8.17
CA LEU A 76 -10.96 12.34 -7.03
C LEU A 76 -12.18 13.23 -6.75
N LEU A 77 -12.83 13.78 -7.77
CA LEU A 77 -14.07 14.55 -7.59
C LEU A 77 -15.21 13.70 -7.00
N SER A 78 -15.27 12.43 -7.35
CA SER A 78 -16.25 11.48 -6.80
C SER A 78 -15.92 10.98 -5.38
N GLY A 79 -14.80 11.43 -4.78
CA GLY A 79 -14.41 11.10 -3.41
C GLY A 79 -13.58 9.83 -3.27
N LYS A 80 -13.00 9.32 -4.37
CA LYS A 80 -12.14 8.14 -4.35
C LYS A 80 -10.76 8.44 -3.75
N ASN A 81 -10.12 7.40 -3.25
CA ASN A 81 -8.74 7.39 -2.83
C ASN A 81 -7.89 6.81 -3.96
N VAL A 82 -7.07 7.65 -4.58
CA VAL A 82 -6.24 7.28 -5.72
C VAL A 82 -4.78 7.28 -5.32
N ILE A 83 -4.07 6.20 -5.61
CA ILE A 83 -2.63 6.08 -5.36
C ILE A 83 -1.94 5.96 -6.72
N ILE A 84 -0.98 6.85 -7.00
CA ILE A 84 -0.16 6.79 -8.21
C ILE A 84 1.32 6.63 -7.86
N THR A 85 2.08 6.14 -8.82
CA THR A 85 3.54 6.02 -8.70
C THR A 85 4.26 7.26 -9.23
N THR A 86 5.51 7.46 -8.80
CA THR A 86 6.38 8.47 -9.43
C THR A 86 6.63 8.21 -10.90
N GLY A 87 6.62 6.94 -11.35
CA GLY A 87 6.75 6.59 -12.76
C GLY A 87 5.57 7.06 -13.60
N LEU A 88 4.34 6.90 -13.09
CA LEU A 88 3.16 7.46 -13.75
C LEU A 88 3.19 8.99 -13.71
N LEU A 89 3.44 9.60 -12.55
CA LEU A 89 3.52 11.05 -12.40
C LEU A 89 4.47 11.65 -13.46
N LYS A 90 5.68 11.11 -13.60
CA LYS A 90 6.67 11.56 -14.58
C LYS A 90 6.16 11.48 -16.02
N ALA A 91 5.34 10.48 -16.34
CA ALA A 91 4.79 10.30 -17.68
C ALA A 91 3.63 11.24 -18.02
N ILE A 92 2.87 11.72 -17.01
CA ILE A 92 1.65 12.51 -17.23
C ILE A 92 1.73 13.95 -16.73
N GLN A 93 2.77 14.33 -16.00
CA GLN A 93 2.87 15.64 -15.34
C GLN A 93 2.78 16.85 -16.30
N ASP A 94 3.13 16.68 -17.58
CA ASP A 94 3.05 17.73 -18.59
C ASP A 94 1.77 17.65 -19.43
N ASN A 95 0.86 16.73 -19.09
CA ASN A 95 -0.41 16.48 -19.79
C ASN A 95 -1.63 17.03 -19.02
N GLY A 96 -1.47 18.16 -18.31
CA GLY A 96 -2.55 18.81 -17.56
C GLY A 96 -2.74 18.27 -16.14
N PHE A 97 -1.81 17.46 -15.61
CA PHE A 97 -1.86 16.95 -14.24
C PHE A 97 -1.67 18.06 -13.19
N ASP A 98 -1.06 19.16 -13.55
CA ASP A 98 -0.93 20.40 -12.76
C ASP A 98 -2.29 21.00 -12.34
N THR A 99 -3.38 20.65 -13.05
CA THR A 99 -4.75 21.01 -12.64
C THR A 99 -5.27 20.23 -11.42
N ILE A 100 -4.54 19.19 -10.98
CA ILE A 100 -4.86 18.36 -9.83
C ILE A 100 -3.92 18.69 -8.66
N THR A 101 -2.62 18.74 -8.91
CA THR A 101 -1.58 19.04 -7.91
C THR A 101 -0.34 19.60 -8.60
N ASN A 102 0.46 20.37 -7.87
CA ASN A 102 1.74 20.90 -8.35
C ASN A 102 2.95 19.98 -8.07
N VAL A 103 2.71 18.76 -7.60
CA VAL A 103 3.78 17.77 -7.38
C VAL A 103 4.35 17.34 -8.72
N ARG A 104 5.68 17.39 -8.85
CA ARG A 104 6.39 17.01 -10.07
C ARG A 104 7.55 16.07 -9.77
N CYS A 105 7.80 15.13 -10.63
CA CYS A 105 8.98 14.27 -10.60
C CYS A 105 10.10 14.96 -11.38
N THR A 106 11.26 15.10 -10.76
CA THR A 106 12.48 15.64 -11.42
C THR A 106 13.34 14.54 -12.03
N ASP A 107 14.39 14.91 -12.77
CA ASP A 107 15.41 13.97 -13.25
C ASP A 107 16.50 13.69 -12.21
N ARG A 108 16.42 14.33 -11.04
CA ARG A 108 17.37 14.15 -9.95
C ARG A 108 17.02 12.91 -9.13
N LYS A 109 18.04 12.32 -8.52
CA LYS A 109 17.92 11.16 -7.65
C LYS A 109 18.60 11.42 -6.31
N ALA A 110 18.19 10.68 -5.28
CA ALA A 110 18.78 10.74 -3.96
C ALA A 110 18.93 9.34 -3.37
N TYR A 111 20.00 9.14 -2.58
CA TYR A 111 20.12 8.00 -1.69
C TYR A 111 19.51 8.35 -0.34
N VAL A 112 18.61 7.51 0.16
CA VAL A 112 18.01 7.62 1.49
C VAL A 112 18.25 6.33 2.26
N ASN A 113 18.60 6.44 3.54
CA ASN A 113 18.80 5.29 4.43
C ASN A 113 18.05 5.43 5.76
N LYS A 114 17.41 6.56 5.98
CA LYS A 114 16.51 6.81 7.12
C LYS A 114 15.15 7.22 6.60
N PHE A 115 14.12 6.79 7.31
CA PHE A 115 12.73 7.09 6.96
C PHE A 115 12.07 7.77 8.15
N ALA A 116 11.49 8.92 7.90
CA ALA A 116 10.73 9.67 8.89
C ALA A 116 9.24 9.59 8.55
N VAL A 117 8.42 9.31 9.55
CA VAL A 117 6.97 9.22 9.44
C VAL A 117 6.34 10.43 10.13
N SER A 118 5.39 11.04 9.47
CA SER A 118 4.68 12.21 9.97
C SER A 118 3.21 11.94 10.16
N ASP A 119 2.68 12.39 11.29
CA ASP A 119 1.24 12.50 11.48
C ASP A 119 0.77 13.82 10.83
N TYR A 120 -0.05 13.72 9.79
CA TYR A 120 -0.59 14.85 9.04
C TYR A 120 0.45 15.80 8.39
N GLY A 121 1.68 15.32 8.16
CA GLY A 121 2.72 16.09 7.48
C GLY A 121 3.35 17.22 8.27
N ILE A 122 3.06 17.35 9.56
CA ILE A 122 3.49 18.50 10.37
C ILE A 122 4.68 18.17 11.27
N ILE A 123 4.70 16.99 11.89
CA ILE A 123 5.74 16.59 12.84
C ILE A 123 6.16 15.16 12.52
N PHE A 124 7.46 14.95 12.36
CA PHE A 124 8.03 13.59 12.30
C PHE A 124 8.04 12.99 13.70
N ASN A 125 7.26 11.97 13.93
CA ASN A 125 7.11 11.30 15.22
C ASN A 125 7.88 9.98 15.32
N LYS A 126 8.33 9.43 14.18
CA LYS A 126 9.16 8.21 14.13
C LYS A 126 10.23 8.36 13.07
N ILE A 127 11.43 7.91 13.39
CA ILE A 127 12.55 7.77 12.44
C ILE A 127 13.04 6.32 12.54
N ALA A 128 13.11 5.65 11.39
CA ALA A 128 13.64 4.30 11.28
C ALA A 128 14.76 4.26 10.22
N VAL A 129 15.66 3.30 10.36
CA VAL A 129 16.83 3.14 9.47
C VAL A 129 16.64 1.89 8.63
N SER A 130 16.88 2.01 7.32
CA SER A 130 16.90 0.85 6.43
C SER A 130 18.23 0.11 6.50
N GLU A 131 18.22 -1.18 6.17
CA GLU A 131 19.42 -2.02 6.15
C GLU A 131 20.46 -1.55 5.11
N LYS A 132 20.01 -0.92 4.03
CA LYS A 132 20.89 -0.32 3.01
C LYS A 132 20.30 0.99 2.48
N PRO A 133 21.14 1.87 1.89
CA PRO A 133 20.64 3.03 1.17
C PRO A 133 19.79 2.63 -0.04
N VAL A 134 18.71 3.35 -0.26
CA VAL A 134 17.75 3.17 -1.36
C VAL A 134 17.86 4.37 -2.31
N LEU A 135 18.00 4.11 -3.60
CA LEU A 135 18.03 5.16 -4.63
C LEU A 135 16.63 5.48 -5.12
N ILE A 136 16.22 6.73 -4.95
CA ILE A 136 14.87 7.20 -5.27
C ILE A 136 14.89 8.41 -6.22
N PRO A 137 13.88 8.60 -7.07
CA PRO A 137 13.66 9.85 -7.77
C PRO A 137 13.26 10.97 -6.80
N GLN A 138 13.65 12.20 -7.11
CA GLN A 138 13.29 13.37 -6.31
C GLN A 138 12.00 14.01 -6.84
N LEU A 139 11.15 14.42 -5.91
CA LEU A 139 9.94 15.18 -6.17
C LEU A 139 10.11 16.63 -5.75
N GLU A 140 9.45 17.53 -6.50
CA GLU A 140 9.22 18.91 -6.14
C GLU A 140 7.74 19.13 -5.89
N TYR A 141 7.39 19.89 -4.85
CA TYR A 141 6.00 20.19 -4.50
C TYR A 141 5.92 21.45 -3.63
N SER A 142 4.73 22.07 -3.53
CA SER A 142 4.44 23.09 -2.55
C SER A 142 3.62 22.53 -1.40
N THR A 143 3.70 23.20 -0.24
CA THR A 143 3.06 22.71 1.00
C THR A 143 1.61 23.18 1.17
N ASN A 144 1.01 23.87 0.18
CA ASN A 144 -0.35 24.40 0.33
C ASN A 144 -1.44 23.33 0.22
N ASP A 145 -1.21 22.29 -0.59
CA ASP A 145 -2.17 21.24 -0.91
C ASP A 145 -1.61 19.82 -0.73
N SER A 146 -0.34 19.73 -0.37
CA SER A 146 0.42 18.47 -0.36
C SER A 146 1.19 18.27 0.93
N TRP A 147 1.13 17.07 1.51
CA TRP A 147 1.79 16.71 2.76
C TRP A 147 2.61 15.43 2.60
N GLN A 148 3.85 15.45 3.11
CA GLN A 148 4.64 14.24 3.25
C GLN A 148 4.10 13.41 4.43
N LEU A 149 3.66 12.18 4.15
CA LEU A 149 3.33 11.19 5.17
C LEU A 149 4.55 10.35 5.55
N VAL A 150 5.41 10.09 4.56
CA VAL A 150 6.69 9.41 4.74
C VAL A 150 7.76 10.18 3.98
N SER A 151 8.88 10.43 4.64
CA SER A 151 10.07 11.07 4.05
C SER A 151 11.27 10.16 4.13
N GLY A 152 12.06 10.11 3.07
CA GLY A 152 13.40 9.56 3.08
C GLY A 152 14.42 10.65 3.44
N LEU A 153 15.30 10.38 4.40
CA LEU A 153 16.33 11.31 4.82
C LEU A 153 17.66 10.91 4.18
N GLY A 154 18.27 11.87 3.49
CA GLY A 154 19.67 11.80 3.04
C GLY A 154 20.59 12.47 4.06
N SER A 155 21.81 12.86 3.63
CA SER A 155 22.80 13.48 4.51
C SER A 155 22.33 14.81 5.10
N GLU A 156 21.64 15.65 4.32
CA GLU A 156 21.25 17.01 4.74
C GLU A 156 19.82 17.39 4.32
N ASN A 157 19.14 16.52 3.53
CA ASN A 157 17.83 16.81 2.96
C ASN A 157 16.83 15.69 3.26
N ASN A 158 15.55 16.04 3.21
CA ASN A 158 14.45 15.07 3.18
C ASN A 158 13.86 15.00 1.77
N PHE A 159 13.41 13.81 1.41
CA PHE A 159 12.82 13.52 0.11
C PHE A 159 11.50 12.80 0.30
N PRO A 160 10.42 13.20 -0.38
CA PRO A 160 9.13 12.55 -0.23
C PRO A 160 9.17 11.09 -0.68
N ILE A 161 8.67 10.20 0.17
CA ILE A 161 8.41 8.79 -0.15
C ILE A 161 6.92 8.57 -0.39
N LEU A 162 6.07 9.18 0.44
CA LEU A 162 4.63 9.17 0.28
C LEU A 162 4.10 10.57 0.51
N ILE A 163 3.53 11.16 -0.54
CA ILE A 163 2.82 12.45 -0.47
C ILE A 163 1.32 12.19 -0.53
N LYS A 164 0.57 12.95 0.25
CA LYS A 164 -0.88 13.05 0.15
C LYS A 164 -1.27 14.43 -0.35
N CYS A 165 -2.12 14.49 -1.38
CA CYS A 165 -2.76 15.69 -1.89
C CYS A 165 -4.27 15.55 -1.75
N SER A 166 -4.97 16.66 -1.56
CA SER A 166 -6.43 16.72 -1.52
C SER A 166 -6.95 17.36 -2.82
N TYR A 167 -7.91 16.72 -3.47
CA TYR A 167 -8.58 17.27 -4.63
C TYR A 167 -10.07 16.92 -4.63
N GLY A 168 -10.93 17.93 -4.66
CA GLY A 168 -12.37 17.73 -4.52
C GLY A 168 -12.72 17.05 -3.19
N LYS A 169 -13.40 15.91 -3.24
CA LYS A 169 -13.75 15.08 -2.09
C LYS A 169 -12.78 13.92 -1.88
N GLY A 170 -11.87 13.68 -2.83
CA GLY A 170 -10.96 12.56 -2.86
C GLY A 170 -9.59 12.86 -2.25
N SER A 171 -8.78 11.82 -2.18
CA SER A 171 -7.38 11.89 -1.76
C SER A 171 -6.50 11.29 -2.85
N LEU A 172 -5.49 12.04 -3.28
CA LEU A 172 -4.44 11.56 -4.16
C LEU A 172 -3.21 11.24 -3.30
N HIS A 173 -2.66 10.05 -3.45
CA HIS A 173 -1.38 9.69 -2.87
C HIS A 173 -0.36 9.45 -3.99
N ILE A 174 0.84 9.96 -3.82
CA ILE A 174 1.96 9.75 -4.75
C ILE A 174 3.02 8.97 -4.00
N LEU A 175 3.24 7.73 -4.44
CA LEU A 175 4.24 6.84 -3.88
C LEU A 175 5.52 6.90 -4.72
N THR A 176 6.62 7.26 -4.07
CA THR A 176 7.94 7.23 -4.68
C THR A 176 8.42 5.79 -4.82
N ILE A 177 8.61 5.36 -6.07
CA ILE A 177 9.11 4.03 -6.39
C ILE A 177 10.62 4.11 -6.61
N PRO A 178 11.41 3.27 -5.93
CA PRO A 178 12.86 3.16 -6.16
C PRO A 178 13.18 2.73 -7.59
N ASP A 179 14.40 3.02 -8.05
CA ASP A 179 14.88 2.58 -9.35
C ASP A 179 14.89 1.04 -9.48
N ASP A 180 15.28 0.34 -8.42
CA ASP A 180 15.12 -1.10 -8.27
C ASP A 180 13.90 -1.37 -7.38
N PHE A 181 12.88 -2.03 -7.92
CA PHE A 181 11.67 -2.36 -7.15
C PHE A 181 11.96 -3.26 -5.94
N GLY A 182 13.02 -4.08 -5.99
CA GLY A 182 13.47 -4.88 -4.86
C GLY A 182 13.87 -4.04 -3.66
N ASP A 183 14.23 -2.78 -3.86
CA ASP A 183 14.57 -1.86 -2.79
C ASP A 183 13.37 -1.44 -1.92
N LEU A 184 12.13 -1.62 -2.40
CA LEU A 184 10.93 -1.49 -1.58
C LEU A 184 10.96 -2.41 -0.34
N TYR A 185 11.65 -3.55 -0.43
CA TYR A 185 11.75 -4.49 0.68
C TYR A 185 12.68 -4.02 1.81
N TYR A 186 13.47 -2.97 1.57
CA TYR A 186 14.32 -2.35 2.59
C TYR A 186 13.64 -1.16 3.29
N TYR A 187 12.41 -0.84 2.92
CA TYR A 187 11.64 0.14 3.68
C TYR A 187 11.31 -0.44 5.07
N PRO A 188 11.65 0.29 6.16
CA PRO A 188 11.36 -0.19 7.51
C PRO A 188 9.86 -0.27 7.79
N ALA A 189 9.46 -1.12 8.73
CA ALA A 189 8.06 -1.35 9.07
C ALA A 189 7.31 -0.06 9.39
N GLU A 190 7.97 0.89 10.04
CA GLU A 190 7.43 2.21 10.38
C GLU A 190 7.03 3.00 9.13
N ALA A 191 7.81 2.93 8.05
CA ALA A 191 7.49 3.57 6.77
C ALA A 191 6.44 2.79 5.98
N LEU A 192 6.45 1.45 6.09
CA LEU A 192 5.48 0.59 5.41
C LEU A 192 4.06 0.75 5.96
N TYR A 193 3.90 1.01 7.25
CA TYR A 193 2.58 1.14 7.87
C TYR A 193 1.73 2.27 7.25
N PRO A 194 2.21 3.54 7.15
CA PRO A 194 1.43 4.60 6.48
C PRO A 194 1.24 4.35 4.98
N ILE A 195 2.19 3.67 4.31
CA ILE A 195 1.99 3.27 2.91
C ILE A 195 0.83 2.28 2.80
N ARG A 196 0.79 1.22 3.62
CA ARG A 196 -0.33 0.27 3.67
C ARG A 196 -1.65 0.98 4.00
N ALA A 197 -1.63 1.91 4.96
CA ALA A 197 -2.82 2.69 5.34
C ALA A 197 -3.34 3.56 4.19
N ALA A 198 -2.45 4.12 3.37
CA ALA A 198 -2.84 4.89 2.18
C ALA A 198 -3.54 4.01 1.14
N PHE A 199 -3.06 2.80 0.89
CA PHE A 199 -3.70 1.85 -0.03
C PHE A 199 -5.02 1.29 0.53
N SER A 200 -5.09 1.08 1.84
CA SER A 200 -6.20 0.39 2.50
C SER A 200 -7.16 1.37 3.20
N HIS A 201 -7.36 2.56 2.62
CA HIS A 201 -8.25 3.56 3.21
C HIS A 201 -9.67 2.99 3.38
N ASN A 202 -10.18 3.00 4.63
CA ASN A 202 -11.45 2.40 5.03
C ASN A 202 -11.57 0.88 4.80
N SER A 203 -10.45 0.18 4.58
CA SER A 203 -10.46 -1.29 4.54
C SER A 203 -10.67 -1.87 5.94
N ASN A 204 -11.24 -3.08 5.98
CA ASN A 204 -11.52 -3.73 7.26
C ASN A 204 -10.24 -4.24 7.95
N ILE A 205 -9.25 -4.69 7.19
CA ILE A 205 -8.04 -5.34 7.70
C ILE A 205 -6.79 -4.57 7.25
N LEU A 206 -5.89 -4.31 8.21
CA LEU A 206 -4.58 -3.72 7.99
C LEU A 206 -3.54 -4.51 8.79
N ILE A 207 -2.35 -4.70 8.23
CA ILE A 207 -1.23 -5.33 8.94
C ILE A 207 -0.10 -4.34 9.21
N ASP A 208 0.57 -4.51 10.34
CA ASP A 208 1.82 -3.81 10.68
C ASP A 208 2.92 -4.85 10.89
N THR A 209 3.90 -4.84 10.01
CA THR A 209 5.01 -5.79 9.95
C THR A 209 6.08 -5.31 8.96
N VAL A 210 7.16 -6.06 8.83
CA VAL A 210 8.20 -5.85 7.80
C VAL A 210 7.69 -6.22 6.39
N SER A 211 8.49 -5.97 5.37
CA SER A 211 8.25 -6.41 3.99
C SER A 211 8.32 -7.94 3.83
N LYS A 212 8.01 -8.45 2.65
CA LYS A 212 7.96 -9.89 2.29
C LYS A 212 6.93 -10.66 3.12
N ILE A 213 5.88 -9.96 3.55
CA ILE A 213 4.66 -10.51 4.12
C ILE A 213 3.50 -10.03 3.26
N SER A 214 2.79 -10.95 2.63
CA SER A 214 1.61 -10.63 1.82
C SER A 214 0.32 -10.82 2.63
N LEU A 215 -0.66 -9.97 2.35
CA LEU A 215 -2.02 -10.04 2.87
C LEU A 215 -2.99 -10.26 1.71
N PHE A 216 -3.88 -11.23 1.85
CA PHE A 216 -5.01 -11.46 0.94
C PHE A 216 -6.29 -11.38 1.75
N THR A 217 -7.22 -10.53 1.36
CA THR A 217 -8.47 -10.28 2.05
C THR A 217 -9.66 -10.72 1.21
N TYR A 218 -10.76 -11.13 1.87
CA TYR A 218 -11.97 -11.63 1.24
C TYR A 218 -13.21 -10.95 1.84
N ASP A 219 -14.30 -10.89 1.07
CA ASP A 219 -15.54 -10.19 1.43
C ASP A 219 -16.30 -10.82 2.60
N ASN A 220 -16.05 -12.10 2.90
CA ASN A 220 -16.66 -12.84 3.99
C ASN A 220 -15.91 -12.72 5.35
N GLY A 221 -14.95 -11.81 5.47
CA GLY A 221 -14.14 -11.61 6.66
C GLY A 221 -13.00 -12.63 6.84
N SER A 222 -12.74 -13.47 5.83
CA SER A 222 -11.55 -14.31 5.81
C SER A 222 -10.35 -13.52 5.27
N PHE A 223 -9.14 -13.90 5.69
CA PHE A 223 -7.91 -13.34 5.13
C PHE A 223 -6.74 -14.31 5.29
N ILE A 224 -5.75 -14.18 4.42
CA ILE A 224 -4.51 -14.99 4.44
C ILE A 224 -3.33 -14.06 4.66
N ILE A 225 -2.44 -14.44 5.57
CA ILE A 225 -1.13 -13.83 5.74
C ILE A 225 -0.09 -14.83 5.29
N LYS A 226 0.72 -14.46 4.28
CA LYS A 226 1.80 -15.31 3.73
C LYS A 226 3.15 -14.68 4.02
N SER A 227 4.04 -15.42 4.69
CA SER A 227 5.44 -15.04 4.89
C SER A 227 6.34 -15.64 3.82
N PHE A 228 7.21 -14.81 3.24
CA PHE A 228 8.33 -15.19 2.36
C PHE A 228 9.67 -15.03 3.09
N LEU A 229 9.65 -14.82 4.41
CA LEU A 229 10.84 -14.69 5.23
C LEU A 229 11.36 -16.06 5.64
N PRO A 230 12.71 -16.25 5.76
CA PRO A 230 13.31 -17.50 6.21
C PRO A 230 13.30 -17.68 7.73
N PHE A 231 12.68 -16.75 8.46
CA PHE A 231 12.57 -16.75 9.93
C PHE A 231 11.11 -16.44 10.35
N PRO A 232 10.72 -16.80 11.60
CA PRO A 232 9.41 -16.46 12.12
C PRO A 232 9.23 -14.95 12.24
N GLN A 233 8.02 -14.46 11.98
CA GLN A 233 7.71 -13.03 12.07
C GLN A 233 6.42 -12.79 12.85
N GLU A 234 6.46 -11.86 13.80
CA GLU A 234 5.26 -11.32 14.41
C GLU A 234 4.61 -10.32 13.46
N VAL A 235 3.30 -10.45 13.31
CA VAL A 235 2.45 -9.55 12.51
C VAL A 235 1.37 -9.00 13.42
N THR A 236 1.28 -7.68 13.49
CA THR A 236 0.14 -7.02 14.13
C THR A 236 -0.97 -6.87 13.10
N VAL A 237 -2.14 -7.42 13.39
CA VAL A 237 -3.34 -7.32 12.54
C VAL A 237 -4.33 -6.38 13.21
N THR A 238 -4.75 -5.35 12.50
CA THR A 238 -5.82 -4.45 12.94
C THR A 238 -7.07 -4.74 12.14
N VAL A 239 -8.16 -5.08 12.83
CA VAL A 239 -9.51 -5.21 12.26
C VAL A 239 -10.32 -3.99 12.65
N ASN A 240 -10.88 -3.28 11.66
CA ASN A 240 -11.67 -2.07 11.85
C ASN A 240 -13.10 -2.37 12.33
N LYS A 241 -13.21 -3.26 13.29
CA LYS A 241 -14.46 -3.63 14.00
C LYS A 241 -14.14 -3.84 15.49
N SER A 242 -15.10 -3.53 16.32
CA SER A 242 -15.01 -3.77 17.77
C SER A 242 -15.48 -5.19 18.11
N LYS A 243 -14.89 -5.77 19.18
CA LYS A 243 -15.33 -7.05 19.77
C LYS A 243 -15.29 -8.24 18.78
N VAL A 244 -14.30 -8.28 17.92
CA VAL A 244 -14.05 -9.38 16.99
C VAL A 244 -13.04 -10.34 17.62
N SER A 245 -13.18 -11.63 17.37
CA SER A 245 -12.15 -12.65 17.56
C SER A 245 -11.72 -13.21 16.21
N LEU A 246 -10.54 -13.79 16.12
CA LEU A 246 -10.09 -14.50 14.93
C LEU A 246 -10.07 -16.01 15.20
N VAL A 247 -10.42 -16.78 14.19
CA VAL A 247 -10.16 -18.22 14.15
C VAL A 247 -9.13 -18.50 13.07
N ASP A 248 -8.06 -19.19 13.42
CA ASP A 248 -7.18 -19.81 12.43
C ASP A 248 -7.92 -21.04 11.86
N ILE A 249 -8.32 -20.97 10.59
CA ILE A 249 -9.17 -21.99 9.96
C ILE A 249 -8.43 -23.33 9.87
N VAL A 250 -7.10 -23.31 9.77
CA VAL A 250 -6.30 -24.54 9.62
C VAL A 250 -6.13 -25.27 10.96
N SER A 251 -5.86 -24.54 12.05
CA SER A 251 -5.63 -25.13 13.38
C SER A 251 -6.89 -25.19 14.27
N GLY A 252 -7.92 -24.40 13.95
CA GLY A 252 -9.08 -24.21 14.80
C GLY A 252 -8.84 -23.32 16.02
N GLU A 253 -7.64 -22.76 16.17
CA GLU A 253 -7.28 -21.89 17.29
C GLU A 253 -8.05 -20.57 17.26
N GLN A 254 -8.66 -20.21 18.39
CA GLN A 254 -9.29 -18.91 18.57
C GLN A 254 -8.33 -17.92 19.19
N ILE A 255 -8.20 -16.75 18.56
CA ILE A 255 -7.33 -15.67 19.00
C ILE A 255 -8.18 -14.49 19.43
N LYS A 256 -8.03 -14.08 20.69
CA LYS A 256 -8.66 -12.88 21.24
C LYS A 256 -7.76 -11.68 21.00
N GLY A 257 -8.33 -10.60 20.44
CA GLY A 257 -7.64 -9.34 20.23
C GLY A 257 -7.81 -8.36 21.38
N LEU A 258 -6.94 -7.35 21.39
CA LEU A 258 -7.04 -6.19 22.27
C LEU A 258 -7.99 -5.16 21.65
N GLN A 259 -9.03 -4.80 22.39
CA GLN A 259 -9.94 -3.74 21.96
C GLN A 259 -9.28 -2.36 22.09
N CYS A 260 -9.31 -1.57 21.00
CA CYS A 260 -8.83 -0.20 20.97
C CYS A 260 -9.84 0.70 20.23
N GLY A 261 -10.70 1.37 20.99
CA GLY A 261 -11.82 2.13 20.43
C GLY A 261 -12.77 1.25 19.63
N ASN A 262 -12.99 1.58 18.35
CA ASN A 262 -13.81 0.80 17.42
C ASN A 262 -13.00 -0.24 16.59
N LYS A 263 -11.77 -0.53 16.99
CA LYS A 263 -10.88 -1.50 16.34
C LYS A 263 -10.51 -2.62 17.29
N THR A 264 -10.17 -3.77 16.75
CA THR A 264 -9.56 -4.89 17.49
C THR A 264 -8.19 -5.19 16.91
N ILE A 265 -7.18 -5.31 17.79
CA ILE A 265 -5.78 -5.52 17.43
C ILE A 265 -5.35 -6.92 17.87
N PHE A 266 -4.74 -7.67 16.96
CA PHE A 266 -4.21 -9.01 17.19
C PHE A 266 -2.70 -9.03 16.94
N ARG A 267 -1.99 -9.88 17.68
CA ARG A 267 -0.59 -10.22 17.40
C ARG A 267 -0.53 -11.70 17.05
N VAL A 268 -0.04 -12.01 15.87
CA VAL A 268 0.03 -13.37 15.36
C VAL A 268 1.44 -13.69 14.91
N GLN A 269 1.88 -14.93 15.13
CA GLN A 269 3.18 -15.43 14.68
C GLN A 269 3.01 -16.21 13.37
N ILE A 270 3.78 -15.83 12.36
CA ILE A 270 3.83 -16.55 11.09
C ILE A 270 5.17 -17.28 11.00
N ALA A 271 5.13 -18.58 10.80
CA ALA A 271 6.33 -19.39 10.65
C ALA A 271 7.10 -19.05 9.35
N PRO A 272 8.39 -19.43 9.23
CA PRO A 272 9.17 -19.19 8.02
C PRO A 272 8.51 -19.78 6.78
N MET A 273 8.52 -19.04 5.66
CA MET A 273 8.03 -19.49 4.34
C MET A 273 6.63 -20.13 4.38
N SER A 274 5.79 -19.72 5.34
CA SER A 274 4.48 -20.32 5.61
C SER A 274 3.34 -19.31 5.45
N TYR A 275 2.12 -19.77 5.63
CA TYR A 275 0.92 -18.95 5.65
C TYR A 275 0.01 -19.30 6.82
N ARG A 276 -0.89 -18.39 7.14
CA ARG A 276 -2.01 -18.59 8.07
C ARG A 276 -3.30 -18.09 7.44
N VAL A 277 -4.39 -18.77 7.71
CA VAL A 277 -5.71 -18.42 7.20
C VAL A 277 -6.62 -18.11 8.39
N TYR A 278 -7.09 -16.89 8.44
CA TYR A 278 -7.94 -16.40 9.52
C TYR A 278 -9.33 -16.06 9.04
N LYS A 279 -10.29 -16.16 9.94
CA LYS A 279 -11.66 -15.68 9.76
C LYS A 279 -12.10 -14.89 10.99
N GLU A 280 -12.77 -13.78 10.74
CA GLU A 280 -13.46 -12.99 11.77
C GLU A 280 -14.69 -13.73 12.29
N ILE A 281 -14.86 -13.75 13.63
CA ILE A 281 -16.04 -14.29 14.35
C ILE A 281 -16.54 -13.34 15.43
#